data_41e0f4af064f22cf4d38abf1b070a917
#
_entry.id   41e0f4af064f22cf4d38abf1b070a917
#
_cell.length_a   1.000
_cell.length_b   1.000
_cell.length_c   1.000
_cell.angle_alpha   90.00
_cell.angle_beta   90.00
_cell.angle_gamma   90.00
#
_symmetry.space_group_name_H-M   'P 1'
#
loop_
_entity.id
_entity.type
_entity.pdbx_description
1 polymer ?
#
loop_
_entity_poly.entity_id
_entity_poly.type
_entity_poly.pdbx_seq_one_letter_code
_entity_poly.pdbx_strand_id
1 'polypeptide(L)'
;NQPDPADVLDVLHKVGGLDIAGLAGVFLGGALCHTPVLVDGFISSVAALAAARLCPACKDYMLGSHASEEPASRLVLSELGLRPFLYAGMRLGPWPSCPCWIWGWRSTGRWPPLRTPTSRPTSP
;
A
#
# COMPACT_ATOMS: atom_id res chain seq x y z
N ASN A 1 5.87 -3.81 27.16
CA ASN A 1 5.35 -2.65 26.41
C ASN A 1 3.95 -3.00 25.88
N GLN A 2 2.91 -2.62 26.60
CA GLN A 2 1.54 -2.73 26.09
C GLN A 2 1.20 -1.38 25.45
N PRO A 3 0.94 -1.31 24.14
CA PRO A 3 0.47 -0.09 23.50
C PRO A 3 -0.98 0.17 23.88
N ASP A 4 -1.35 1.45 24.02
CA ASP A 4 -2.75 1.83 24.13
C ASP A 4 -3.42 1.75 22.74
N PRO A 5 -4.39 0.85 22.53
CA PRO A 5 -5.03 0.68 21.24
C PRO A 5 -5.84 1.90 20.80
N ALA A 6 -6.18 2.80 21.72
CA ALA A 6 -6.89 4.05 21.42
C ALA A 6 -5.95 5.17 20.95
N ASP A 7 -4.66 5.10 21.30
CA ASP A 7 -3.65 6.08 20.89
C ASP A 7 -2.78 5.53 19.77
N VAL A 8 -3.04 5.98 18.55
CA VAL A 8 -2.30 5.55 17.36
C VAL A 8 -0.82 5.94 17.43
N LEU A 9 -0.49 7.07 18.03
CA LEU A 9 0.90 7.50 18.17
C LEU A 9 1.65 6.61 19.15
N ASP A 10 1.00 6.21 20.25
CA ASP A 10 1.58 5.27 21.21
C ASP A 10 1.80 3.89 20.57
N VAL A 11 0.85 3.42 19.77
CA VAL A 11 0.99 2.17 18.99
C VAL A 11 2.16 2.27 18.01
N LEU A 12 2.26 3.34 17.24
CA LEU A 12 3.37 3.54 16.30
C LEU A 12 4.72 3.63 17.02
N HIS A 13 4.77 4.28 18.17
CA HIS A 13 5.99 4.43 18.96
C HIS A 13 6.47 3.12 19.59
N LYS A 14 5.56 2.28 20.06
CA LYS A 14 5.89 1.05 20.82
C LYS A 14 6.07 -0.18 19.94
N VAL A 15 5.31 -0.31 18.87
CA VAL A 15 5.27 -1.49 18.00
C VAL A 15 5.34 -1.19 16.51
N GLY A 16 5.17 0.07 16.11
CA GLY A 16 5.30 0.50 14.72
C GLY A 16 6.76 0.65 14.31
N GLY A 17 7.06 0.33 13.04
CA GLY A 17 8.35 0.64 12.43
C GLY A 17 8.38 2.07 11.88
N LEU A 18 9.59 2.60 11.66
CA LEU A 18 9.78 3.90 11.02
C LEU A 18 9.24 3.95 9.58
N ASP A 19 9.19 2.80 8.92
CA ASP A 19 8.60 2.61 7.60
C ASP A 19 7.08 2.84 7.62
N ILE A 20 6.36 2.25 8.57
CA ILE A 20 4.92 2.45 8.74
C ILE A 20 4.62 3.90 9.14
N ALA A 21 5.39 4.46 10.06
CA ALA A 21 5.23 5.86 10.47
C ALA A 21 5.49 6.83 9.30
N GLY A 22 6.54 6.58 8.51
CA GLY A 22 6.84 7.37 7.33
C GLY A 22 5.74 7.30 6.27
N LEU A 23 5.24 6.09 5.97
CA LEU A 23 4.13 5.90 5.03
C LEU A 23 2.82 6.54 5.54
N ALA A 24 2.52 6.47 6.84
CA ALA A 24 1.37 7.17 7.41
C ALA A 24 1.49 8.68 7.18
N GLY A 25 2.70 9.25 7.32
CA GLY A 25 2.99 10.64 6.97
C GLY A 25 2.73 10.97 5.51
N VAL A 26 3.02 10.04 4.58
CA VAL A 26 2.71 10.22 3.14
C VAL A 26 1.21 10.31 2.90
N PHE A 27 0.39 9.48 3.54
CA PHE A 27 -1.06 9.54 3.41
C PHE A 27 -1.64 10.83 4.00
N LEU A 28 -1.13 11.28 5.15
CA LEU A 28 -1.50 12.57 5.74
C LEU A 28 -1.11 13.74 4.83
N GLY A 29 0.11 13.71 4.29
CA GLY A 29 0.60 14.72 3.34
C GLY A 29 -0.19 14.74 2.03
N GLY A 30 -0.57 13.58 1.51
CA GLY A 30 -1.45 13.47 0.33
C GLY A 30 -2.78 14.17 0.54
N ALA A 31 -3.43 13.92 1.69
CA ALA A 31 -4.68 14.58 2.05
C ALA A 31 -4.50 16.11 2.21
N LEU A 32 -3.42 16.52 2.85
CA LEU A 32 -3.11 17.96 3.03
C LEU A 32 -2.88 18.67 1.69
N CYS A 33 -2.25 17.98 0.73
CA CYS A 33 -1.98 18.50 -0.61
C CYS A 33 -3.11 18.22 -1.62
N HIS A 34 -4.24 17.65 -1.19
CA HIS A 34 -5.38 17.26 -2.04
C HIS A 34 -4.95 16.33 -3.19
N THR A 35 -3.97 15.47 -2.91
CA THR A 35 -3.40 14.53 -3.87
C THR A 35 -3.77 13.11 -3.50
N PRO A 36 -4.41 12.34 -4.40
CA PRO A 36 -4.75 10.95 -4.12
C PRO A 36 -3.50 10.08 -4.00
N VAL A 37 -3.49 9.18 -3.01
CA VAL A 37 -2.40 8.24 -2.75
C VAL A 37 -2.90 6.81 -2.88
N LEU A 38 -2.17 5.99 -3.63
CA LEU A 38 -2.50 4.58 -3.82
C LEU A 38 -2.02 3.75 -2.62
N VAL A 39 -2.94 2.96 -2.09
CA VAL A 39 -2.66 1.92 -1.09
C VAL A 39 -2.36 0.63 -1.84
N ASP A 40 -1.11 0.19 -1.83
CA ASP A 40 -0.66 -0.94 -2.65
C ASP A 40 -0.76 -2.28 -1.90
N GLY A 41 0.15 -2.59 -1.00
CA GLY A 41 0.22 -3.88 -0.32
C GLY A 41 -0.20 -3.81 1.15
N PHE A 42 0.09 -4.89 1.90
CA PHE A 42 -0.30 -5.00 3.31
C PHE A 42 0.32 -3.90 4.20
N ILE A 43 1.63 -3.63 4.06
CA ILE A 43 2.33 -2.62 4.87
C ILE A 43 1.75 -1.23 4.63
N SER A 44 1.50 -0.86 3.38
CA SER A 44 0.87 0.41 3.03
C SER A 44 -0.57 0.50 3.53
N SER A 45 -1.32 -0.61 3.55
CA SER A 45 -2.67 -0.67 4.12
C SER A 45 -2.67 -0.40 5.62
N VAL A 46 -1.71 -0.96 6.37
CA VAL A 46 -1.56 -0.71 7.81
C VAL A 46 -1.21 0.76 8.07
N ALA A 47 -0.31 1.33 7.28
CA ALA A 47 0.05 2.74 7.38
C ALA A 47 -1.13 3.67 7.04
N ALA A 48 -1.92 3.31 6.01
CA ALA A 48 -3.15 4.02 5.65
C ALA A 48 -4.19 3.98 6.78
N LEU A 49 -4.34 2.82 7.46
CA LEU A 49 -5.22 2.69 8.62
C LEU A 49 -4.76 3.58 9.78
N ALA A 50 -3.46 3.62 10.06
CA ALA A 50 -2.90 4.51 11.07
C ALA A 50 -3.19 5.98 10.73
N ALA A 51 -2.94 6.41 9.49
CA ALA A 51 -3.24 7.76 9.03
C ALA A 51 -4.74 8.10 9.12
N ALA A 52 -5.61 7.18 8.73
CA ALA A 52 -7.06 7.36 8.79
C ALA A 52 -7.60 7.45 10.22
N ARG A 53 -6.96 6.79 11.18
CA ARG A 53 -7.29 6.91 12.60
C ARG A 53 -6.79 8.21 13.22
N LEU A 54 -5.65 8.73 12.74
CA LEU A 54 -5.16 10.06 13.14
C LEU A 54 -5.99 11.18 12.53
N CYS A 55 -6.38 11.05 11.26
CA CYS A 55 -7.16 12.04 10.53
C CYS A 55 -8.15 11.33 9.59
N PRO A 56 -9.43 11.19 9.98
CA PRO A 56 -10.44 10.49 9.18
C PRO A 56 -10.63 11.06 7.76
N ALA A 57 -10.43 12.36 7.58
CA ALA A 57 -10.54 13.03 6.27
C ALA A 57 -9.51 12.52 5.23
N CYS A 58 -8.42 11.86 5.68
CA CYS A 58 -7.43 11.26 4.76
C CYS A 58 -8.02 10.16 3.89
N LYS A 59 -9.11 9.51 4.33
CA LYS A 59 -9.73 8.40 3.58
C LYS A 59 -10.20 8.82 2.20
N ASP A 60 -10.63 10.05 2.03
CA ASP A 60 -11.13 10.58 0.76
C ASP A 60 -10.04 10.70 -0.30
N TYR A 61 -8.79 10.67 0.13
CA TYR A 61 -7.60 10.73 -0.73
C TYR A 61 -6.86 9.39 -0.85
N MET A 62 -7.44 8.30 -0.33
CA MET A 62 -6.85 6.96 -0.40
C MET A 62 -7.56 6.12 -1.45
N LEU A 63 -6.79 5.48 -2.32
CA LEU A 63 -7.29 4.60 -3.35
C LEU A 63 -6.67 3.20 -3.19
N GLY A 64 -7.48 2.15 -3.04
CA GLY A 64 -6.99 0.78 -2.97
C GLY A 64 -6.56 0.27 -4.35
N SER A 65 -5.30 -0.16 -4.52
CA SER A 65 -4.82 -0.63 -5.82
C SER A 65 -5.32 -2.05 -6.13
N HIS A 66 -4.98 -3.02 -5.31
CA HIS A 66 -5.39 -4.41 -5.50
C HIS A 66 -5.76 -5.10 -4.18
N ALA A 67 -6.55 -6.17 -4.29
CA ALA A 67 -6.80 -7.06 -3.16
C ALA A 67 -5.61 -8.00 -2.99
N SER A 68 -4.84 -7.84 -1.92
CA SER A 68 -3.82 -8.81 -1.54
C SER A 68 -4.48 -10.13 -1.13
N GLU A 69 -3.83 -11.26 -1.41
CA GLU A 69 -4.28 -12.58 -0.94
C GLU A 69 -4.12 -12.76 0.58
N GLU A 70 -3.41 -11.85 1.25
CA GLU A 70 -3.25 -11.90 2.70
C GLU A 70 -4.56 -11.60 3.42
N PRO A 71 -5.04 -12.50 4.29
CA PRO A 71 -6.30 -12.31 5.00
C PRO A 71 -6.35 -11.01 5.80
N ALA A 72 -5.23 -10.62 6.41
CA ALA A 72 -5.12 -9.40 7.20
C ALA A 72 -5.27 -8.13 6.33
N SER A 73 -4.82 -8.14 5.07
CA SER A 73 -5.01 -7.01 4.16
C SER A 73 -6.48 -6.73 3.87
N ARG A 74 -7.28 -7.79 3.71
CA ARG A 74 -8.73 -7.67 3.48
C ARG A 74 -9.45 -7.03 4.67
N LEU A 75 -9.05 -7.42 5.90
CA LEU A 75 -9.59 -6.82 7.11
C LEU A 75 -9.27 -5.33 7.18
N VAL A 76 -8.02 -4.96 6.92
CA VAL A 76 -7.59 -3.55 6.96
C VAL A 76 -8.30 -2.73 5.89
N LEU A 77 -8.43 -3.22 4.66
CA LEU A 77 -9.16 -2.52 3.60
C LEU A 77 -10.66 -2.37 3.91
N SER A 78 -11.27 -3.38 4.55
CA SER A 78 -12.67 -3.29 4.98
C SER A 78 -12.87 -2.24 6.09
N GLU A 79 -11.95 -2.16 7.04
CA GLU A 79 -11.94 -1.12 8.08
C GLU A 79 -11.77 0.29 7.51
N LEU A 80 -10.94 0.42 6.46
CA LEU A 80 -10.78 1.67 5.72
C LEU A 80 -11.99 2.03 4.87
N GLY A 81 -12.85 1.05 4.54
CA GLY A 81 -13.96 1.21 3.60
C GLY A 81 -13.49 1.35 2.14
N LEU A 82 -12.25 0.95 1.85
CA LEU A 82 -11.65 1.05 0.52
C LEU A 82 -11.97 -0.20 -0.31
N ARG A 83 -12.43 0.03 -1.53
CA ARG A 83 -12.62 -1.05 -2.52
C ARG A 83 -11.40 -1.06 -3.45
N PRO A 84 -10.69 -2.18 -3.56
CA PRO A 84 -9.58 -2.30 -4.50
C PRO A 84 -10.12 -2.22 -5.95
N PHE A 85 -9.39 -1.55 -6.83
CA PHE A 85 -9.73 -1.45 -8.25
C PHE A 85 -9.41 -2.73 -9.03
N LEU A 86 -8.36 -3.46 -8.59
CA LEU A 86 -7.88 -4.65 -9.27
C LEU A 86 -8.08 -5.88 -8.38
N TYR A 87 -8.83 -6.85 -8.88
CA TYR A 87 -8.94 -8.20 -8.32
C TYR A 87 -8.01 -9.16 -9.08
N ALA A 88 -6.74 -8.77 -9.22
CA ALA A 88 -5.74 -9.68 -9.72
C ALA A 88 -5.18 -10.44 -8.51
N GLY A 89 -5.34 -11.77 -8.47
CA GLY A 89 -4.75 -12.64 -7.44
C GLY A 89 -3.23 -12.60 -7.50
N MET A 90 -2.66 -11.43 -7.24
CA MET A 90 -1.22 -11.22 -7.22
C MET A 90 -0.69 -11.70 -5.88
N ARG A 91 -0.02 -12.83 -5.90
CA ARG A 91 0.90 -13.21 -4.83
C ARG A 91 2.17 -12.40 -5.03
N LEU A 92 2.42 -11.49 -4.12
CA LEU A 92 3.77 -10.98 -3.96
C LEU A 92 4.62 -12.16 -3.48
N GLY A 93 5.32 -12.80 -4.41
CA GLY A 93 6.32 -13.80 -4.08
C GLY A 93 7.42 -13.19 -3.21
N PRO A 94 8.24 -14.03 -2.52
CA PRO A 94 9.35 -13.51 -1.75
C PRO A 94 10.23 -12.65 -2.66
N TRP A 95 10.63 -11.49 -2.16
CA TRP A 95 11.67 -10.68 -2.74
C TRP A 95 12.74 -11.60 -3.37
N PRO A 96 12.95 -11.62 -4.68
CA PRO A 96 13.37 -10.53 -5.59
C PRO A 96 12.47 -10.33 -6.83
N SER A 97 11.25 -10.78 -6.83
CA SER A 97 10.37 -10.69 -8.01
C SER A 97 9.47 -9.45 -8.05
N CYS A 98 9.68 -8.50 -7.16
CA CYS A 98 9.08 -7.18 -7.31
C CYS A 98 9.83 -6.44 -8.43
N PRO A 99 9.24 -6.21 -9.62
CA PRO A 99 9.84 -5.31 -10.58
C PRO A 99 9.82 -3.93 -9.94
N CYS A 100 10.95 -3.50 -9.40
CA CYS A 100 11.16 -2.16 -8.88
C CYS A 100 11.06 -1.13 -10.02
N TRP A 101 9.85 -0.80 -10.41
CA TRP A 101 9.55 0.25 -11.38
C TRP A 101 10.16 1.60 -10.94
N ILE A 102 10.21 1.82 -9.62
CA ILE A 102 10.83 3.01 -9.01
C ILE A 102 12.36 2.99 -9.16
N TRP A 103 13.00 1.82 -9.19
CA TRP A 103 14.46 1.71 -9.33
C TRP A 103 14.92 1.96 -10.75
N GLY A 104 14.16 1.53 -11.74
CA GLY A 104 14.45 1.76 -13.16
C GLY A 104 14.48 3.25 -13.51
N TRP A 105 13.62 4.06 -12.92
CA TRP A 105 13.59 5.50 -13.15
C TRP A 105 14.79 6.22 -12.52
N ARG A 106 15.25 5.79 -11.34
CA ARG A 106 16.39 6.42 -10.64
C ARG A 106 17.74 6.22 -11.33
N SER A 107 17.92 5.12 -12.04
CA SER A 107 19.21 4.78 -12.67
C SER A 107 19.33 5.21 -14.13
N THR A 108 18.23 5.33 -14.86
CA THR A 108 18.26 5.56 -16.31
C THR A 108 17.45 6.79 -16.76
N GLY A 109 16.60 7.37 -15.89
CA GLY A 109 15.69 8.46 -16.26
C GLY A 109 14.68 8.07 -17.34
N ARG A 110 14.50 6.78 -17.62
CA ARG A 110 13.62 6.27 -18.67
C ARG A 110 12.80 5.09 -18.14
N TRP A 111 11.50 5.05 -18.46
CA TRP A 111 10.65 3.90 -18.17
C TRP A 111 11.09 2.69 -19.00
N PRO A 112 11.24 1.52 -18.39
CA PRO A 112 11.43 0.31 -19.18
C PRO A 112 10.21 0.06 -20.05
N PRO A 113 10.37 -0.45 -21.28
CA PRO A 113 9.24 -0.75 -22.16
C PRO A 113 8.33 -1.79 -21.49
N LEU A 114 7.00 -1.54 -21.57
CA LEU A 114 6.00 -2.50 -21.14
C LEU A 114 6.22 -3.80 -21.92
N ARG A 115 6.54 -4.89 -21.23
CA ARG A 115 6.51 -6.21 -21.85
C ARG A 115 5.06 -6.55 -22.16
N THR A 116 4.71 -6.56 -23.42
CA THR A 116 3.47 -7.19 -23.89
C THR A 116 3.52 -8.67 -23.50
N PRO A 117 2.46 -9.26 -22.94
CA PRO A 117 2.42 -10.70 -22.73
C PRO A 117 2.59 -11.40 -24.08
N THR A 118 3.70 -12.05 -24.27
CA THR A 118 3.89 -12.95 -25.42
C THR A 118 2.87 -14.07 -25.31
N SER A 119 2.15 -14.28 -26.39
CA SER A 119 1.19 -15.34 -26.69
C SER A 119 1.28 -16.61 -25.81
N ARG A 120 0.10 -17.04 -25.34
CA ARG A 120 -0.08 -18.36 -24.70
C ARG A 120 0.61 -19.45 -25.52
N PRO A 121 1.33 -20.37 -24.86
CA PRO A 121 1.70 -21.61 -25.54
C PRO A 121 0.43 -22.39 -25.85
N THR A 122 0.19 -22.66 -27.11
CA THR A 122 -0.80 -23.65 -27.55
C THR A 122 -0.32 -24.99 -27.06
N SER A 123 -1.03 -25.58 -26.10
CA SER A 123 -0.81 -26.97 -25.71
C SER A 123 -1.36 -27.91 -26.78
N PRO A 124 -0.72 -29.07 -27.01
CA PRO A 124 -1.17 -30.10 -27.94
C PRO A 124 -2.44 -30.81 -27.46
#